data_2982b4ad84ec2bb3492788dabf7ff98d
#
_entry.id   2982b4ad84ec2bb3492788dabf7ff98d
#
_cell.length_a   1.000
_cell.length_b   1.000
_cell.length_c   1.000
_cell.angle_alpha   90.00
_cell.angle_beta   90.00
_cell.angle_gamma   90.00
#
_symmetry.space_group_name_H-M   'P 1'
#
loop_
_entity.id
_entity.type
_entity.pdbx_description
1 polymer ?
#
loop_
_entity_poly.entity_id
_entity_poly.type
_entity_poly.pdbx_seq_one_letter_code
_entity_poly.pdbx_strand_id
1 'polypeptide(L)' 'MKRILLALLPATAWAQDRPNVIWLMADDLGYGDLSCYGATRIHTPNIDRVAQEGVRFTDMHACASTSTPSRYGILTG' A
#
# COMPACT_ATOMS: atom_id res chain seq x y z
N MET A 1 6.92 -19.79 -34.63
CA MET A 1 7.60 -18.69 -33.93
C MET A 1 6.66 -17.86 -33.06
N LYS A 2 5.54 -17.39 -33.60
CA LYS A 2 4.60 -16.58 -32.82
C LYS A 2 4.04 -17.30 -31.59
N ARG A 3 3.82 -18.60 -31.68
CA ARG A 3 3.32 -19.43 -30.57
C ARG A 3 4.35 -19.60 -29.43
N ILE A 4 5.63 -19.67 -29.80
CA ILE A 4 6.71 -19.80 -28.83
C ILE A 4 6.88 -18.50 -28.04
N LEU A 5 6.76 -17.34 -28.70
CA LEU A 5 6.81 -16.03 -28.05
C LEU A 5 5.67 -15.83 -27.07
N LEU A 6 4.46 -16.29 -27.42
CA LEU A 6 3.30 -16.22 -26.53
C LEU A 6 3.46 -17.11 -25.29
N ALA A 7 4.15 -18.25 -25.41
CA ALA A 7 4.44 -19.12 -24.27
C ALA A 7 5.49 -18.50 -23.32
N LEU A 8 6.45 -17.75 -23.84
CA LEU A 8 7.46 -17.08 -23.03
C LEU A 8 6.91 -15.89 -22.27
N LEU A 9 5.98 -15.12 -22.86
CA LEU A 9 5.37 -13.98 -22.21
C LEU A 9 4.66 -14.32 -20.89
N PRO A 10 3.81 -15.37 -20.81
CA PRO A 10 3.22 -15.77 -19.53
C PRO A 10 4.25 -16.18 -18.49
N ALA A 11 5.31 -16.86 -18.85
CA ALA A 11 6.37 -17.24 -17.92
C ALA A 11 7.09 -16.02 -17.35
N THR A 12 7.36 -15.01 -18.18
CA THR A 12 7.96 -13.75 -17.76
C THR A 12 7.02 -12.97 -16.85
N ALA A 13 5.73 -12.90 -17.20
CA ALA A 13 4.72 -12.27 -16.36
C ALA A 13 4.60 -12.95 -14.99
N TRP A 14 4.68 -14.28 -14.95
CA TRP A 14 4.63 -15.02 -13.69
C TRP A 14 5.83 -14.74 -12.79
N ALA A 15 7.02 -14.52 -13.36
CA ALA A 15 8.18 -14.12 -12.60
C ALA A 15 7.98 -12.75 -11.92
N GLN A 16 7.14 -11.88 -12.53
CA GLN A 16 6.77 -10.58 -11.98
C GLN A 16 5.54 -10.62 -11.07
N ASP A 17 4.76 -11.73 -11.08
CA ASP A 17 3.55 -11.88 -10.27
C ASP A 17 3.83 -12.20 -8.80
N ARG A 18 5.08 -12.21 -8.38
CA ARG A 18 5.48 -12.42 -6.99
C ARG A 18 6.27 -11.22 -6.48
N PRO A 19 5.65 -10.04 -6.43
CA PRO A 19 6.34 -8.87 -5.93
C PRO A 19 6.61 -9.00 -4.43
N ASN A 20 7.66 -8.33 -3.98
CA ASN A 20 7.86 -8.13 -2.56
C ASN A 20 6.84 -7.10 -2.06
N VAL A 21 6.13 -7.43 -1.00
CA VAL A 21 5.16 -6.53 -0.39
C VAL A 21 5.66 -6.13 0.99
N ILE A 22 5.77 -4.82 1.22
CA ILE A 22 6.09 -4.27 2.53
C ILE A 22 4.81 -3.64 3.07
N TRP A 23 4.36 -4.12 4.24
CA TRP A 23 3.21 -3.58 4.93
C TRP A 23 3.67 -2.71 6.08
N LEU A 24 3.36 -1.41 6.00
CA LEU A 24 3.68 -0.44 7.04
C LEU A 24 2.37 0.01 7.69
N MET A 25 2.25 -0.24 8.99
CA MET A 25 1.08 0.15 9.74
C MET A 25 1.48 1.12 10.85
N ALA A 26 0.94 2.32 10.81
CA ALA A 26 1.16 3.32 11.85
C ALA A 26 0.17 3.11 12.99
N ASP A 27 0.65 3.33 14.22
CA ASP A 27 -0.18 3.30 15.42
C ASP A 27 -0.55 4.74 15.81
N ASP A 28 -1.83 4.95 16.11
CA ASP A 28 -2.37 6.25 16.53
C ASP A 28 -2.12 7.39 15.54
N LEU A 29 -2.05 7.10 14.25
CA LEU A 29 -1.92 8.11 13.21
C LEU A 29 -3.31 8.54 12.72
N GLY A 30 -3.62 9.82 12.83
CA GLY A 30 -4.86 10.38 12.31
C GLY A 30 -4.82 10.63 10.82
N TYR A 31 -6.00 10.74 10.20
CA TYR A 31 -6.13 10.97 8.76
C TYR A 31 -5.36 12.21 8.29
N GLY A 32 -5.42 13.30 9.05
CA GLY A 32 -4.79 14.55 8.68
C GLY A 32 -3.36 14.74 9.22
N ASP A 33 -2.71 13.67 9.69
CA ASP A 33 -1.38 13.78 10.31
C ASP A 33 -0.23 13.74 9.30
N LEU A 34 -0.51 13.38 8.05
CA LEU A 34 0.46 13.36 6.97
C LEU A 34 0.25 14.56 6.03
N SER A 35 1.32 15.12 5.50
CA SER A 35 1.19 16.26 4.60
C SER A 35 0.46 15.91 3.30
N CYS A 36 0.55 14.68 2.82
CA CYS A 36 -0.23 14.23 1.65
C CYS A 36 -1.74 14.17 1.92
N TYR A 37 -2.17 14.20 3.18
CA TYR A 37 -3.57 14.30 3.59
C TYR A 37 -3.91 15.65 4.22
N GLY A 38 -3.09 16.66 4.04
CA GLY A 38 -3.40 18.03 4.41
C GLY A 38 -2.77 18.56 5.68
N ALA A 39 -1.84 17.84 6.32
CA ALA A 39 -1.12 18.35 7.47
C ALA A 39 -0.30 19.60 7.09
N THR A 40 -0.39 20.64 7.90
CA THR A 40 0.29 21.91 7.65
C THR A 40 1.47 22.15 8.59
N ARG A 41 1.48 21.51 9.75
CA ARG A 41 2.50 21.68 10.79
C ARG A 41 3.67 20.72 10.66
N ILE A 42 3.44 19.59 10.01
CA ILE A 42 4.43 18.55 9.84
C ILE A 42 4.58 18.30 8.35
N HIS A 43 5.81 18.18 7.90
CA HIS A 43 6.12 17.86 6.52
C HIS A 43 6.64 16.43 6.44
N THR A 44 6.00 15.59 5.60
CA THR A 44 6.34 14.18 5.43
C THR A 44 6.72 13.89 3.98
N PRO A 45 7.91 14.35 3.52
CA PRO A 45 8.23 14.31 2.08
C PRO A 45 8.38 12.91 1.52
N ASN A 46 8.90 11.97 2.29
CA ASN A 46 9.09 10.60 1.82
C ASN A 46 7.76 9.85 1.68
N ILE A 47 6.84 10.04 2.63
CA ILE A 47 5.50 9.47 2.55
C ILE A 47 4.70 10.12 1.43
N ASP A 48 4.82 11.44 1.26
CA ASP A 48 4.19 12.17 0.18
C ASP A 48 4.67 11.67 -1.19
N ARG A 49 5.94 11.33 -1.30
CA ARG A 49 6.49 10.76 -2.51
C ARG A 49 5.88 9.39 -2.83
N VAL A 50 5.70 8.54 -1.84
CA VAL A 50 4.99 7.26 -2.01
C VAL A 50 3.56 7.49 -2.50
N ALA A 51 2.87 8.48 -1.95
CA ALA A 51 1.53 8.84 -2.38
C ALA A 51 1.50 9.34 -3.85
N GLN A 52 2.50 10.12 -4.26
CA GLN A 52 2.60 10.62 -5.63
C GLN A 52 2.88 9.51 -6.65
N GLU A 53 3.73 8.57 -6.29
CA GLU A 53 4.14 7.47 -7.18
C GLU A 53 3.16 6.31 -7.19
N GLY A 54 2.25 6.25 -6.23
CA GLY A 54 1.28 5.18 -6.07
C GLY A 54 -0.15 5.69 -6.05
N VAL A 55 -0.96 5.04 -5.20
CA VAL A 55 -2.37 5.38 -5.01
C VAL A 55 -2.60 5.85 -3.58
N ARG A 56 -3.29 6.98 -3.44
CA ARG A 56 -3.72 7.51 -2.16
C ARG A 56 -5.22 7.31 -2.00
N PHE A 57 -5.61 6.58 -0.96
CA PHE A 57 -7.01 6.37 -0.66
C PHE A 57 -7.53 7.50 0.23
N THR A 58 -8.68 8.05 -0.10
CA THR A 58 -9.31 9.14 0.66
C THR A 58 -10.45 8.67 1.55
N ASP A 59 -10.93 7.44 1.36
CA ASP A 59 -12.04 6.88 2.13
C ASP A 59 -11.83 5.39 2.38
N MET A 60 -10.67 5.06 2.94
CA MET A 60 -10.34 3.69 3.33
C MET A 60 -10.42 3.55 4.83
N HIS A 61 -11.07 2.48 5.29
CA HIS A 61 -11.33 2.27 6.69
C HIS A 61 -10.62 1.01 7.21
N ALA A 62 -10.13 1.08 8.43
CA ALA A 62 -9.68 -0.10 9.16
C ALA A 62 -10.88 -0.96 9.58
N CYS A 63 -10.65 -2.24 9.85
CA CYS A 63 -11.70 -3.15 10.27
C CYS A 63 -12.21 -2.87 11.71
N ALA A 64 -11.48 -2.09 12.49
CA ALA A 64 -11.87 -1.68 13.83
C ALA A 64 -11.29 -0.32 14.18
N SER A 65 -11.89 0.34 15.18
CA SER A 65 -11.47 1.66 15.62
C SER A 65 -10.27 1.65 16.55
N THR A 66 -9.90 0.48 17.10
CA THR A 66 -8.78 0.36 18.02
C THR A 66 -7.70 -0.57 17.44
N SER A 67 -6.50 -0.47 18.01
CA SER A 67 -5.31 -1.10 17.46
C SER A 67 -5.35 -2.63 17.48
N THR A 68 -5.71 -3.23 18.60
CA THR A 68 -5.65 -4.70 18.76
C THR A 68 -6.53 -5.45 17.77
N PRO A 69 -7.84 -5.15 17.64
CA PRO A 69 -8.67 -5.85 16.66
C PRO A 69 -8.30 -5.51 15.21
N SER A 70 -7.83 -4.30 14.92
CA SER A 70 -7.36 -3.96 13.57
C SER A 70 -6.14 -4.76 13.19
N ARG A 71 -5.14 -4.87 14.07
CA ARG A 71 -3.95 -5.68 13.83
C ARG A 71 -4.29 -7.16 13.70
N TYR A 72 -5.20 -7.64 14.52
CA TYR A 72 -5.67 -9.02 14.44
C TYR A 72 -6.30 -9.30 13.07
N GLY A 73 -7.17 -8.43 12.59
CA GLY A 73 -7.82 -8.58 11.30
C GLY A 73 -6.81 -8.61 10.14
N ILE A 74 -5.78 -7.78 10.17
CA ILE A 74 -4.74 -7.75 9.13
C ILE A 74 -3.89 -9.02 9.15
N LEU A 75 -3.53 -9.51 10.33
CA LEU A 75 -2.67 -10.68 10.48
C LEU A 75 -3.38 -12.00 10.20
N THR A 76 -4.67 -12.06 10.42
CA THR A 76 -5.44 -13.31 10.31
C THR A 76 -6.37 -13.35 9.09
N GLY A 77 -6.61 -12.22 8.46
CA GLY A 77 -7.55 -12.13 7.34
C GLY A 77 -8.98 -12.24 7.82
#